data_eaaef1d505ca6c3848258f412385c74f
#
_entry.id   eaaef1d505ca6c3848258f412385c74f
#
_cell.length_a   1.000
_cell.length_b   1.000
_cell.length_c   1.000
_cell.angle_alpha   90.00
_cell.angle_beta   90.00
_cell.angle_gamma   90.00
#
_symmetry.space_group_name_H-M   'P 1'
#
loop_
_entity.id
_entity.type
_entity.pdbx_description
1 polymer ?
#
loop_
_entity_poly.entity_id
_entity_poly.type
_entity_poly.pdbx_seq_one_letter_code
_entity_poly.pdbx_strand_id
1 'polypeptide(L)'
;MDKQLLQTCMPGLDDTAYERFCLYYARLTETNRVMNLTAITEEQEVASKHFADSLAALPYLNRNAAVIDVGTGAGFPGVPLLIACPTLQLTLADSLQKRLTFLEGLLKELGLSAAIVHGRAEELGQNRLYREKFDFALSRAVANLPVLLELTTPFIKVGGTAIAYKGRAEEELAQARSAAFLLHVKLESVPLVSSIGERALVLAKKTAPTPKMYPRRPGTPAKKPL
;
A
#
# COMPACT_ATOMS: atom_id res chain seq x y z
N MET A 1 1.24 -6.82 22.00
CA MET A 1 -0.16 -6.81 21.47
C MET A 1 -0.85 -8.09 21.90
N ASP A 2 -2.05 -7.96 22.38
CA ASP A 2 -2.86 -9.10 22.77
C ASP A 2 -3.36 -9.88 21.53
N LYS A 3 -3.17 -11.21 21.52
CA LYS A 3 -3.61 -12.09 20.44
C LYS A 3 -5.16 -12.12 20.31
N GLN A 4 -5.89 -12.05 21.43
CA GLN A 4 -7.33 -12.04 21.44
C GLN A 4 -7.91 -10.78 20.77
N LEU A 5 -7.26 -9.62 20.96
CA LEU A 5 -7.59 -8.39 20.25
C LEU A 5 -7.41 -8.55 18.73
N LEU A 6 -6.28 -9.15 18.29
CA LEU A 6 -6.03 -9.40 16.88
C LEU A 6 -7.07 -10.35 16.28
N GLN A 7 -7.43 -11.42 16.98
CA GLN A 7 -8.46 -12.36 16.52
C GLN A 7 -9.82 -11.68 16.34
N THR A 8 -10.15 -10.72 17.22
CA THR A 8 -11.37 -9.92 17.11
C THR A 8 -11.33 -8.99 15.90
N CYS A 9 -10.20 -8.31 15.67
CA CYS A 9 -10.06 -7.35 14.57
C CYS A 9 -9.87 -8.02 13.19
N MET A 10 -9.25 -9.20 13.16
CA MET A 10 -8.84 -9.91 11.93
C MET A 10 -9.12 -11.40 12.09
N PRO A 11 -10.40 -11.83 12.10
CA PRO A 11 -10.75 -13.24 12.28
C PRO A 11 -10.27 -14.09 11.08
N GLY A 12 -9.95 -15.36 11.35
CA GLY A 12 -9.64 -16.34 10.31
C GLY A 12 -8.18 -16.42 9.88
N LEU A 13 -7.28 -15.69 10.53
CA LEU A 13 -5.84 -15.86 10.36
C LEU A 13 -5.34 -17.06 11.19
N ASP A 14 -4.23 -17.68 10.79
CA ASP A 14 -3.57 -18.72 11.55
C ASP A 14 -2.76 -18.16 12.74
N ASP A 15 -2.34 -19.05 13.64
CA ASP A 15 -1.58 -18.66 14.83
C ASP A 15 -0.25 -17.99 14.48
N THR A 16 0.42 -18.45 13.43
CA THR A 16 1.68 -17.88 12.95
C THR A 16 1.50 -16.43 12.49
N ALA A 17 0.39 -16.13 11.80
CA ALA A 17 0.09 -14.77 11.40
C ALA A 17 -0.14 -13.87 12.62
N TYR A 18 -0.87 -14.32 13.64
CA TYR A 18 -1.08 -13.53 14.86
C TYR A 18 0.24 -13.30 15.62
N GLU A 19 1.12 -14.28 15.71
CA GLU A 19 2.46 -14.11 16.32
C GLU A 19 3.29 -13.06 15.56
N ARG A 20 3.25 -13.09 14.23
CA ARG A 20 3.89 -12.08 13.39
C ARG A 20 3.33 -10.69 13.60
N PHE A 21 2.02 -10.51 13.74
CA PHE A 21 1.41 -9.22 14.04
C PHE A 21 1.81 -8.71 15.43
N CYS A 22 1.89 -9.57 16.43
CA CYS A 22 2.38 -9.22 17.77
C CYS A 22 3.83 -8.72 17.71
N LEU A 23 4.71 -9.43 16.99
CA LEU A 23 6.10 -9.03 16.78
C LEU A 23 6.20 -7.70 16.01
N TYR A 24 5.42 -7.55 14.94
CA TYR A 24 5.37 -6.30 14.17
C TYR A 24 4.99 -5.11 15.04
N TYR A 25 3.95 -5.24 15.87
CA TYR A 25 3.55 -4.20 16.81
C TYR A 25 4.67 -3.82 17.77
N ALA A 26 5.34 -4.81 18.36
CA ALA A 26 6.44 -4.58 19.28
C ALA A 26 7.58 -3.79 18.60
N ARG A 27 7.99 -4.17 17.39
CA ARG A 27 9.04 -3.49 16.64
C ARG A 27 8.62 -2.10 16.16
N LEU A 28 7.37 -1.97 15.71
CA LEU A 28 6.80 -0.68 15.30
C LEU A 28 6.85 0.32 16.45
N THR A 29 6.35 -0.06 17.62
CA THR A 29 6.28 0.83 18.80
C THR A 29 7.66 1.16 19.37
N GLU A 30 8.57 0.19 19.42
CA GLU A 30 9.97 0.40 19.82
C GLU A 30 10.66 1.42 18.90
N THR A 31 10.61 1.18 17.60
CA THR A 31 11.27 2.04 16.60
C THR A 31 10.59 3.39 16.48
N ASN A 32 9.28 3.47 16.69
CA ASN A 32 8.53 4.73 16.60
C ASN A 32 8.99 5.77 17.63
N ARG A 33 9.56 5.35 18.76
CA ARG A 33 10.13 6.26 19.78
C ARG A 33 11.25 7.13 19.24
N VAL A 34 11.96 6.68 18.19
CA VAL A 34 13.13 7.37 17.62
C VAL A 34 12.93 7.81 16.18
N MET A 35 11.99 7.20 15.43
CA MET A 35 11.88 7.43 13.98
C MET A 35 10.58 8.10 13.51
N ASN A 36 9.58 8.28 14.39
CA ASN A 36 8.26 8.80 14.01
C ASN A 36 7.68 8.11 12.76
N LEU A 37 7.57 6.78 12.82
CA LEU A 37 7.04 5.96 11.73
C LEU A 37 5.54 6.13 11.54
N THR A 38 4.81 6.31 12.66
CA THR A 38 3.36 6.50 12.71
C THR A 38 2.94 7.38 13.88
N ALA A 39 1.84 8.10 13.72
CA ALA A 39 1.19 8.83 14.81
C ALA A 39 0.33 7.93 15.70
N ILE A 40 -0.02 6.71 15.23
CA ILE A 40 -0.89 5.76 15.94
C ILE A 40 -0.02 4.73 16.64
N THR A 41 -0.06 4.69 17.97
CA THR A 41 0.77 3.80 18.81
C THR A 41 -0.06 2.94 19.76
N GLU A 42 -1.30 3.35 20.04
CA GLU A 42 -2.21 2.59 20.90
C GLU A 42 -2.55 1.24 20.28
N GLU A 43 -2.50 0.19 21.09
CA GLU A 43 -2.59 -1.19 20.65
C GLU A 43 -3.87 -1.48 19.85
N GLN A 44 -5.02 -1.05 20.35
CA GLN A 44 -6.30 -1.24 19.69
C GLN A 44 -6.40 -0.46 18.38
N GLU A 45 -5.84 0.75 18.35
CA GLU A 45 -5.84 1.56 17.13
C GLU A 45 -4.90 0.99 16.07
N VAL A 46 -3.72 0.48 16.45
CA VAL A 46 -2.81 -0.19 15.51
C VAL A 46 -3.46 -1.45 14.96
N ALA A 47 -4.10 -2.28 15.80
CA ALA A 47 -4.79 -3.48 15.36
C ALA A 47 -5.90 -3.16 14.35
N SER A 48 -6.73 -2.15 14.60
CA SER A 48 -7.87 -1.79 13.75
C SER A 48 -7.50 -0.91 12.57
N LYS A 49 -6.80 0.23 12.83
CA LYS A 49 -6.52 1.27 11.82
C LYS A 49 -5.30 0.99 10.95
N HIS A 50 -4.38 0.13 11.42
CA HIS A 50 -3.22 -0.25 10.62
C HIS A 50 -3.33 -1.68 10.11
N PHE A 51 -3.45 -2.68 10.97
CA PHE A 51 -3.42 -4.08 10.55
C PHE A 51 -4.69 -4.50 9.81
N ALA A 52 -5.85 -4.43 10.48
CA ALA A 52 -7.13 -4.84 9.87
C ALA A 52 -7.47 -4.01 8.62
N ASP A 53 -7.30 -2.68 8.68
CA ASP A 53 -7.51 -1.79 7.53
C ASP A 53 -6.62 -2.20 6.33
N SER A 54 -5.37 -2.59 6.57
CA SER A 54 -4.47 -3.07 5.51
C SER A 54 -4.97 -4.33 4.82
N LEU A 55 -5.61 -5.23 5.56
CA LEU A 55 -6.14 -6.49 5.00
C LEU A 55 -7.37 -6.31 4.11
N ALA A 56 -7.97 -5.13 4.05
CA ALA A 56 -9.12 -4.85 3.21
C ALA A 56 -8.89 -5.14 1.72
N ALA A 57 -7.65 -5.02 1.22
CA ALA A 57 -7.33 -5.36 -0.16
C ALA A 57 -7.13 -6.87 -0.40
N LEU A 58 -7.01 -7.70 0.63
CA LEU A 58 -6.69 -9.13 0.49
C LEU A 58 -7.66 -9.89 -0.44
N PRO A 59 -8.98 -9.65 -0.40
CA PRO A 59 -9.94 -10.33 -1.31
C PRO A 59 -9.73 -10.02 -2.80
N TYR A 60 -9.02 -8.94 -3.13
CA TYR A 60 -8.76 -8.49 -4.50
C TYR A 60 -7.43 -9.00 -5.05
N LEU A 61 -6.56 -9.54 -4.18
CA LEU A 61 -5.23 -10.01 -4.55
C LEU A 61 -5.25 -11.49 -4.89
N ASN A 62 -4.63 -11.85 -6.01
CA ASN A 62 -4.42 -13.25 -6.36
C ASN A 62 -3.21 -13.81 -5.58
N ARG A 63 -3.25 -15.10 -5.23
CA ARG A 63 -2.06 -15.80 -4.70
C ARG A 63 -0.91 -15.72 -5.71
N ASN A 64 0.30 -15.55 -5.22
CA ASN A 64 1.53 -15.40 -6.03
C ASN A 64 1.57 -14.13 -6.89
N ALA A 65 0.66 -13.17 -6.70
CA ALA A 65 0.66 -11.93 -7.45
C ALA A 65 1.94 -11.11 -7.18
N ALA A 66 2.45 -10.46 -8.22
CA ALA A 66 3.48 -9.45 -8.10
C ALA A 66 2.86 -8.13 -7.63
N VAL A 67 3.21 -7.68 -6.43
CA VAL A 67 2.61 -6.53 -5.75
C VAL A 67 3.69 -5.52 -5.42
N ILE A 68 3.45 -4.24 -5.70
CA ILE A 68 4.30 -3.14 -5.22
C ILE A 68 3.50 -2.25 -4.26
N ASP A 69 4.06 -1.96 -3.09
CA ASP A 69 3.54 -0.99 -2.14
C ASP A 69 4.32 0.33 -2.28
N VAL A 70 3.65 1.35 -2.82
CA VAL A 70 4.26 2.63 -3.20
C VAL A 70 4.09 3.65 -2.07
N GLY A 71 5.22 4.09 -1.51
CA GLY A 71 5.25 4.93 -0.32
C GLY A 71 4.88 4.13 0.93
N THR A 72 5.47 2.95 1.06
CA THR A 72 5.11 1.94 2.08
C THR A 72 5.22 2.42 3.53
N GLY A 73 6.03 3.44 3.80
CA GLY A 73 6.19 4.01 5.13
C GLY A 73 6.72 3.01 6.15
N ALA A 74 5.93 2.74 7.16
CA ALA A 74 6.21 1.70 8.16
C ALA A 74 5.87 0.28 7.69
N GLY A 75 5.52 0.08 6.40
CA GLY A 75 5.17 -1.20 5.81
C GLY A 75 3.67 -1.40 5.56
N PHE A 76 2.90 -0.31 5.55
CA PHE A 76 1.44 -0.38 5.39
C PHE A 76 0.99 0.09 3.99
N PRO A 77 0.20 -0.70 3.28
CA PRO A 77 -0.48 -1.94 3.69
C PRO A 77 0.32 -3.22 3.39
N GLY A 78 1.50 -3.15 2.76
CA GLY A 78 2.19 -4.29 2.17
C GLY A 78 2.55 -5.40 3.16
N VAL A 79 3.17 -5.08 4.31
CA VAL A 79 3.63 -6.10 5.27
C VAL A 79 2.47 -6.86 5.93
N PRO A 80 1.36 -6.22 6.39
CA PRO A 80 0.18 -6.95 6.83
C PRO A 80 -0.39 -7.92 5.80
N LEU A 81 -0.43 -7.51 4.53
CA LEU A 81 -0.90 -8.38 3.44
C LEU A 81 0.04 -9.56 3.22
N LEU A 82 1.36 -9.34 3.32
CA LEU A 82 2.35 -10.43 3.22
C LEU A 82 2.28 -11.39 4.42
N ILE A 83 1.97 -10.90 5.63
CA ILE A 83 1.73 -11.77 6.80
C ILE A 83 0.52 -12.67 6.55
N ALA A 84 -0.58 -12.12 6.04
CA ALA A 84 -1.82 -12.85 5.78
C ALA A 84 -1.75 -13.75 4.52
N CYS A 85 -0.91 -13.39 3.55
CA CYS A 85 -0.71 -14.14 2.31
C CYS A 85 0.79 -14.21 1.96
N PRO A 86 1.56 -15.14 2.58
CA PRO A 86 3.02 -15.22 2.41
C PRO A 86 3.49 -15.59 1.00
N THR A 87 2.56 -15.96 0.11
CA THR A 87 2.87 -16.28 -1.29
C THR A 87 2.94 -15.05 -2.20
N LEU A 88 2.60 -13.86 -1.72
CA LEU A 88 2.70 -12.63 -2.50
C LEU A 88 4.17 -12.31 -2.82
N GLN A 89 4.42 -11.91 -4.07
CA GLN A 89 5.73 -11.39 -4.49
C GLN A 89 5.75 -9.88 -4.23
N LEU A 90 5.99 -9.50 -2.97
CA LEU A 90 5.90 -8.12 -2.52
C LEU A 90 7.18 -7.33 -2.79
N THR A 91 7.02 -6.12 -3.29
CA THR A 91 8.05 -5.07 -3.37
C THR A 91 7.60 -3.88 -2.52
N LEU A 92 8.42 -3.45 -1.58
CA LEU A 92 8.20 -2.28 -0.72
C LEU A 92 9.04 -1.11 -1.24
N ALA A 93 8.41 -0.03 -1.69
CA ALA A 93 9.08 1.14 -2.25
C ALA A 93 8.84 2.39 -1.38
N ASP A 94 9.91 3.08 -0.98
CA ASP A 94 9.84 4.35 -0.26
C ASP A 94 11.03 5.26 -0.64
N SER A 95 10.83 6.57 -0.53
CA SER A 95 11.89 7.57 -0.77
C SER A 95 12.77 7.83 0.44
N LEU A 96 12.46 7.28 1.61
CA LEU A 96 13.21 7.46 2.86
C LEU A 96 13.93 6.18 3.25
N GLN A 97 15.25 6.14 3.03
CA GLN A 97 16.10 4.97 3.33
C GLN A 97 15.91 4.45 4.76
N LYS A 98 15.78 5.32 5.75
CA LYS A 98 15.60 4.92 7.16
C LYS A 98 14.36 4.03 7.38
N ARG A 99 13.26 4.26 6.64
CA ARG A 99 12.06 3.42 6.69
C ARG A 99 12.33 2.04 6.11
N LEU A 100 13.06 1.99 5.02
CA LEU A 100 13.43 0.74 4.37
C LEU A 100 14.36 -0.10 5.24
N THR A 101 15.32 0.53 5.94
CA THR A 101 16.18 -0.17 6.91
C THR A 101 15.37 -0.79 8.05
N PHE A 102 14.34 -0.08 8.55
CA PHE A 102 13.40 -0.65 9.52
C PHE A 102 12.68 -1.88 8.95
N LEU A 103 12.19 -1.80 7.71
CA LEU A 103 11.46 -2.89 7.06
C LEU A 103 12.36 -4.10 6.77
N GLU A 104 13.63 -3.89 6.40
CA GLU A 104 14.61 -4.98 6.25
C GLU A 104 14.77 -5.78 7.55
N GLY A 105 14.95 -5.07 8.67
CA GLY A 105 15.04 -5.70 10.00
C GLY A 105 13.75 -6.42 10.39
N LEU A 106 12.61 -5.77 10.20
CA LEU A 106 11.29 -6.33 10.51
C LEU A 106 11.02 -7.61 9.71
N LEU A 107 11.21 -7.60 8.39
CA LEU A 107 10.97 -8.76 7.53
C LEU A 107 11.84 -9.95 7.94
N LYS A 108 13.11 -9.72 8.27
CA LYS A 108 14.03 -10.75 8.76
C LYS A 108 13.51 -11.41 10.03
N GLU A 109 13.04 -10.61 11.00
CA GLU A 109 12.49 -11.13 12.25
C GLU A 109 11.16 -11.87 12.08
N LEU A 110 10.31 -11.39 11.16
CA LEU A 110 9.05 -12.04 10.80
C LEU A 110 9.25 -13.37 10.02
N GLY A 111 10.47 -13.65 9.54
CA GLY A 111 10.74 -14.79 8.65
C GLY A 111 10.00 -14.66 7.31
N LEU A 112 9.86 -13.43 6.81
CA LEU A 112 9.20 -13.10 5.54
C LEU A 112 10.20 -12.50 4.56
N SER A 113 9.92 -12.62 3.25
CA SER A 113 10.76 -12.09 2.19
C SER A 113 9.97 -11.12 1.32
N ALA A 114 10.52 -9.92 1.11
CA ALA A 114 10.03 -8.95 0.15
C ALA A 114 11.20 -8.20 -0.49
N ALA A 115 11.04 -7.74 -1.73
CA ALA A 115 12.01 -6.84 -2.32
C ALA A 115 11.86 -5.44 -1.70
N ILE A 116 13.00 -4.78 -1.44
CA ILE A 116 13.01 -3.42 -0.88
C ILE A 116 13.66 -2.50 -1.91
N VAL A 117 13.00 -1.38 -2.22
CA VAL A 117 13.44 -0.46 -3.28
C VAL A 117 13.43 0.97 -2.76
N HIS A 118 14.60 1.60 -2.72
CA HIS A 118 14.77 3.01 -2.40
C HIS A 118 14.63 3.87 -3.65
N GLY A 119 13.75 4.86 -3.60
CA GLY A 119 13.61 5.84 -4.68
C GLY A 119 12.26 6.55 -4.63
N ARG A 120 12.16 7.62 -5.40
CA ARG A 120 10.88 8.31 -5.58
C ARG A 120 10.01 7.55 -6.58
N ALA A 121 8.71 7.50 -6.33
CA ALA A 121 7.76 6.79 -7.19
C ALA A 121 7.83 7.28 -8.65
N GLU A 122 8.06 8.58 -8.86
CA GLU A 122 8.19 9.17 -10.19
C GLU A 122 9.41 8.62 -10.96
N GLU A 123 10.54 8.40 -10.27
CA GLU A 123 11.77 7.87 -10.88
C GLU A 123 11.64 6.37 -11.12
N LEU A 124 11.15 5.63 -10.12
CA LEU A 124 10.93 4.19 -10.20
C LEU A 124 9.90 3.83 -11.29
N GLY A 125 8.82 4.63 -11.45
CA GLY A 125 7.81 4.43 -12.47
C GLY A 125 8.29 4.66 -13.91
N GLN A 126 9.42 5.34 -14.10
CA GLN A 126 10.10 5.47 -15.38
C GLN A 126 11.17 4.39 -15.60
N ASN A 127 11.58 3.69 -14.54
CA ASN A 127 12.61 2.66 -14.62
C ASN A 127 12.03 1.36 -15.23
N ARG A 128 12.66 0.83 -16.27
CA ARG A 128 12.25 -0.39 -16.98
C ARG A 128 12.20 -1.65 -16.09
N LEU A 129 12.91 -1.66 -14.97
CA LEU A 129 12.89 -2.77 -14.02
C LEU A 129 11.56 -2.86 -13.28
N TYR A 130 10.85 -1.74 -13.09
CA TYR A 130 9.62 -1.68 -12.30
C TYR A 130 8.40 -1.31 -13.12
N ARG A 131 8.58 -0.54 -14.22
CA ARG A 131 7.47 -0.07 -15.05
C ARG A 131 6.72 -1.24 -15.69
N GLU A 132 5.40 -1.29 -15.45
CA GLU A 132 4.49 -2.30 -16.00
C GLU A 132 4.90 -3.77 -15.68
N LYS A 133 5.39 -3.99 -14.45
CA LYS A 133 5.86 -5.31 -13.98
C LYS A 133 4.94 -5.96 -12.96
N PHE A 134 4.07 -5.20 -12.30
CA PHE A 134 3.28 -5.68 -11.19
C PHE A 134 1.82 -5.96 -11.60
N ASP A 135 1.21 -6.93 -10.94
CA ASP A 135 -0.21 -7.22 -11.07
C ASP A 135 -1.02 -6.19 -10.28
N PHE A 136 -0.48 -5.77 -9.13
CA PHE A 136 -1.10 -4.78 -8.25
C PHE A 136 -0.08 -3.75 -7.78
N ALA A 137 -0.54 -2.48 -7.68
CA ALA A 137 0.17 -1.43 -6.96
C ALA A 137 -0.72 -0.92 -5.82
N LEU A 138 -0.20 -0.99 -4.60
CA LEU A 138 -0.90 -0.54 -3.40
C LEU A 138 -0.40 0.83 -2.98
N SER A 139 -1.26 1.64 -2.37
CA SER A 139 -0.82 2.85 -1.69
C SER A 139 -1.82 3.30 -0.64
N ARG A 140 -1.32 3.79 0.50
CA ARG A 140 -2.11 4.33 1.60
C ARG A 140 -1.51 5.62 2.14
N ALA A 141 -2.34 6.67 2.29
CA ALA A 141 -1.96 7.94 2.91
C ALA A 141 -0.78 8.69 2.26
N VAL A 142 -0.54 8.50 0.95
CA VAL A 142 0.58 9.13 0.23
C VAL A 142 0.17 10.49 -0.37
N ALA A 143 -0.97 10.56 -1.06
CA ALA A 143 -1.45 11.76 -1.75
C ALA A 143 -2.96 11.68 -2.03
N ASN A 144 -3.54 12.77 -2.59
CA ASN A 144 -4.89 12.74 -3.16
C ASN A 144 -4.93 11.84 -4.42
N LEU A 145 -6.13 11.39 -4.80
CA LEU A 145 -6.30 10.35 -5.80
C LEU A 145 -5.71 10.70 -7.19
N PRO A 146 -5.88 11.91 -7.76
CA PRO A 146 -5.26 12.26 -9.04
C PRO A 146 -3.74 12.08 -9.05
N VAL A 147 -3.06 12.55 -8.00
CA VAL A 147 -1.61 12.40 -7.82
C VAL A 147 -1.26 10.92 -7.66
N LEU A 148 -2.02 10.21 -6.82
CA LEU A 148 -1.76 8.82 -6.51
C LEU A 148 -1.86 7.92 -7.74
N LEU A 149 -2.82 8.17 -8.62
CA LEU A 149 -2.95 7.45 -9.89
C LEU A 149 -1.71 7.62 -10.75
N GLU A 150 -1.16 8.83 -10.86
CA GLU A 150 0.06 9.07 -11.63
C GLU A 150 1.29 8.36 -11.02
N LEU A 151 1.34 8.23 -9.68
CA LEU A 151 2.44 7.58 -8.97
C LEU A 151 2.35 6.04 -8.97
N THR A 152 1.16 5.45 -9.15
CA THR A 152 0.96 4.00 -9.02
C THR A 152 0.70 3.29 -10.35
N THR A 153 -0.05 3.91 -11.26
CA THR A 153 -0.42 3.32 -12.57
C THR A 153 0.77 2.88 -13.42
N PRO A 154 1.92 3.61 -13.44
CA PRO A 154 3.07 3.20 -14.24
C PRO A 154 3.67 1.86 -13.84
N PHE A 155 3.46 1.38 -12.62
CA PHE A 155 4.00 0.10 -12.14
C PHE A 155 3.19 -1.11 -12.59
N ILE A 156 1.86 -0.96 -12.78
CA ILE A 156 0.98 -2.09 -13.07
C ILE A 156 0.97 -2.44 -14.56
N LYS A 157 0.88 -3.74 -14.84
CA LYS A 157 0.65 -4.31 -16.18
C LYS A 157 -0.69 -3.86 -16.75
N VAL A 158 -0.87 -3.91 -18.06
CA VAL A 158 -2.22 -3.80 -18.66
C VAL A 158 -3.09 -4.96 -18.15
N GLY A 159 -4.28 -4.66 -17.67
CA GLY A 159 -5.17 -5.60 -16.98
C GLY A 159 -4.92 -5.70 -15.46
N GLY A 160 -3.80 -5.15 -14.95
CA GLY A 160 -3.53 -5.04 -13.51
C GLY A 160 -4.33 -3.91 -12.85
N THR A 161 -4.23 -3.79 -11.52
CA THR A 161 -5.04 -2.85 -10.73
C THR A 161 -4.18 -2.10 -9.71
N ALA A 162 -4.27 -0.77 -9.69
CA ALA A 162 -3.78 0.02 -8.56
C ALA A 162 -4.91 0.12 -7.51
N ILE A 163 -4.58 -0.11 -6.24
CA ILE A 163 -5.51 -0.09 -5.11
C ILE A 163 -5.10 1.03 -4.15
N ALA A 164 -5.94 2.06 -4.06
CA ALA A 164 -5.74 3.18 -3.15
C ALA A 164 -6.66 3.06 -1.93
N TYR A 165 -6.06 3.10 -0.74
CA TYR A 165 -6.79 3.13 0.53
C TYR A 165 -7.23 4.56 0.83
N LYS A 166 -8.52 4.79 0.95
CA LYS A 166 -9.12 6.10 1.13
C LYS A 166 -10.11 6.13 2.31
N GLY A 167 -10.37 7.34 2.84
CA GLY A 167 -11.54 7.62 3.64
C GLY A 167 -12.76 7.81 2.74
N ARG A 168 -13.30 9.02 2.71
CA ARG A 168 -14.31 9.41 1.70
C ARG A 168 -13.67 9.47 0.32
N ALA A 169 -14.17 8.66 -0.62
CA ALA A 169 -13.61 8.58 -1.96
C ALA A 169 -14.35 9.43 -3.00
N GLU A 170 -15.59 9.83 -2.72
CA GLU A 170 -16.50 10.42 -3.72
C GLU A 170 -15.98 11.70 -4.37
N GLU A 171 -15.52 12.65 -3.55
CA GLU A 171 -14.97 13.92 -4.06
C GLU A 171 -13.66 13.69 -4.83
N GLU A 172 -12.79 12.84 -4.31
CA GLU A 172 -11.52 12.51 -4.96
C GLU A 172 -11.74 11.76 -6.29
N LEU A 173 -12.76 10.90 -6.39
CA LEU A 173 -13.13 10.22 -7.64
C LEU A 173 -13.55 11.22 -8.71
N ALA A 174 -14.35 12.22 -8.35
CA ALA A 174 -14.76 13.25 -9.30
C ALA A 174 -13.54 14.04 -9.82
N GLN A 175 -12.60 14.40 -8.94
CA GLN A 175 -11.37 15.10 -9.29
C GLN A 175 -10.40 14.25 -10.11
N ALA A 176 -10.44 12.92 -9.94
CA ALA A 176 -9.50 11.97 -10.59
C ALA A 176 -9.91 11.58 -12.02
N ARG A 177 -11.04 12.04 -12.54
CA ARG A 177 -11.53 11.65 -13.89
C ARG A 177 -10.54 11.97 -15.00
N SER A 178 -9.93 13.16 -14.98
CA SER A 178 -8.92 13.56 -15.96
C SER A 178 -7.68 12.65 -15.87
N ALA A 179 -7.17 12.43 -14.66
CA ALA A 179 -6.03 11.52 -14.43
C ALA A 179 -6.33 10.11 -14.90
N ALA A 180 -7.52 9.59 -14.60
CA ALA A 180 -7.94 8.25 -15.01
C ALA A 180 -7.97 8.10 -16.55
N PHE A 181 -8.49 9.10 -17.26
CA PHE A 181 -8.51 9.11 -18.71
C PHE A 181 -7.08 9.16 -19.30
N LEU A 182 -6.24 10.08 -18.83
CA LEU A 182 -4.85 10.25 -19.30
C LEU A 182 -3.95 9.05 -19.01
N LEU A 183 -4.21 8.34 -17.92
CA LEU A 183 -3.43 7.19 -17.47
C LEU A 183 -4.02 5.85 -17.92
N HIS A 184 -5.12 5.87 -18.67
CA HIS A 184 -5.83 4.71 -19.22
C HIS A 184 -6.28 3.74 -18.09
N VAL A 185 -6.92 4.25 -17.05
CA VAL A 185 -7.50 3.41 -15.99
C VAL A 185 -9.01 3.63 -15.86
N LYS A 186 -9.72 2.57 -15.47
CA LYS A 186 -11.12 2.62 -15.04
C LYS A 186 -11.16 2.60 -13.53
N LEU A 187 -11.89 3.54 -12.93
CA LEU A 187 -12.03 3.66 -11.48
C LEU A 187 -13.30 2.97 -11.00
N GLU A 188 -13.17 2.25 -9.89
CA GLU A 188 -14.25 1.68 -9.11
C GLU A 188 -14.01 1.99 -7.64
N SER A 189 -15.04 2.40 -6.91
CA SER A 189 -14.97 2.60 -5.47
C SER A 189 -15.72 1.48 -4.75
N VAL A 190 -15.03 0.87 -3.80
CA VAL A 190 -15.59 -0.19 -2.96
C VAL A 190 -15.63 0.32 -1.53
N PRO A 191 -16.82 0.67 -1.00
CA PRO A 191 -16.96 1.06 0.38
C PRO A 191 -16.65 -0.13 1.29
N LEU A 192 -15.97 0.14 2.40
CA LEU A 192 -15.60 -0.87 3.38
C LEU A 192 -16.49 -0.73 4.63
N VAL A 193 -16.97 -1.87 5.13
CA VAL A 193 -17.56 -1.92 6.47
C VAL A 193 -16.43 -1.76 7.48
N SER A 194 -16.44 -0.67 8.22
CA SER A 194 -15.33 -0.33 9.11
C SER A 194 -15.83 0.32 10.40
N SER A 195 -15.28 -0.12 11.54
CA SER A 195 -15.49 0.50 12.85
C SER A 195 -14.67 1.78 13.07
N ILE A 196 -13.75 2.09 12.15
CA ILE A 196 -12.81 3.23 12.24
C ILE A 196 -13.24 4.45 11.41
N GLY A 197 -14.50 4.52 11.02
CA GLY A 197 -15.08 5.59 10.20
C GLY A 197 -15.24 5.19 8.72
N GLU A 198 -15.58 6.16 7.88
CA GLU A 198 -15.77 5.92 6.44
C GLU A 198 -14.46 5.50 5.80
N ARG A 199 -14.48 4.34 5.14
CA ARG A 199 -13.34 3.75 4.43
C ARG A 199 -13.77 3.21 3.09
N ALA A 200 -12.89 3.33 2.10
CA ALA A 200 -13.10 2.76 0.77
C ALA A 200 -11.77 2.33 0.17
N LEU A 201 -11.82 1.33 -0.69
CA LEU A 201 -10.77 1.06 -1.66
C LEU A 201 -11.17 1.68 -2.99
N VAL A 202 -10.26 2.43 -3.60
CA VAL A 202 -10.41 2.82 -5.00
C VAL A 202 -9.54 1.90 -5.85
N LEU A 203 -10.21 1.14 -6.70
CA LEU A 203 -9.61 0.21 -7.66
C LEU A 203 -9.45 0.92 -8.99
N ALA A 204 -8.21 1.09 -9.45
CA ALA A 204 -7.90 1.68 -10.76
C ALA A 204 -7.39 0.60 -11.70
N LYS A 205 -8.28 -0.01 -12.48
CA LYS A 205 -7.96 -1.08 -13.43
C LYS A 205 -7.37 -0.51 -14.72
N LYS A 206 -6.15 -0.94 -15.06
CA LYS A 206 -5.42 -0.47 -16.23
C LYS A 206 -5.94 -1.11 -17.51
N THR A 207 -6.27 -0.29 -18.51
CA THR A 207 -6.89 -0.73 -19.78
C THR A 207 -5.94 -0.65 -20.97
N ALA A 208 -4.90 0.19 -20.89
CA ALA A 208 -3.87 0.32 -21.93
C ALA A 208 -2.52 0.73 -21.29
N PRO A 209 -1.38 0.64 -22.01
CA PRO A 209 -0.09 1.07 -21.49
C PRO A 209 -0.10 2.53 -21.03
N THR A 210 0.56 2.82 -19.93
CA THR A 210 0.71 4.19 -19.44
C THR A 210 1.56 5.00 -20.42
N PRO A 211 1.10 6.19 -20.88
CA PRO A 211 1.89 7.03 -21.79
C PRO A 211 3.29 7.33 -21.22
N LYS A 212 4.31 7.33 -22.07
CA LYS A 212 5.73 7.44 -21.67
C LYS A 212 6.05 8.71 -20.88
N MET A 213 5.27 9.77 -21.05
CA MET A 213 5.44 11.03 -20.31
C MET A 213 5.07 10.92 -18.83
N TYR A 214 4.35 9.86 -18.42
CA TYR A 214 3.97 9.62 -17.04
C TYR A 214 4.79 8.46 -16.42
N PRO A 215 5.12 8.54 -15.12
CA PRO A 215 4.91 9.70 -14.26
C PRO A 215 5.80 10.86 -14.69
N ARG A 216 5.34 12.10 -14.45
CA ARG A 216 6.12 13.31 -14.67
C ARG A 216 7.28 13.41 -13.65
N ARG A 217 8.17 14.37 -13.85
CA ARG A 217 9.35 14.58 -12.99
C ARG A 217 8.97 14.71 -11.51
N PRO A 218 9.86 14.27 -10.57
CA PRO A 218 9.62 14.34 -9.14
C PRO A 218 9.07 15.68 -8.67
N GLY A 219 8.00 15.62 -7.85
CA GLY A 219 7.30 16.77 -7.31
C GLY A 219 6.31 17.45 -8.28
N THR A 220 6.33 17.16 -9.57
CA THR A 220 5.36 17.72 -10.54
C THR A 220 3.94 17.22 -10.29
N PRO A 221 3.71 15.89 -10.06
CA PRO A 221 2.37 15.40 -9.77
C PRO A 221 1.70 16.09 -8.59
N ALA A 222 2.44 16.32 -7.50
CA ALA A 222 1.91 16.97 -6.30
C ALA A 222 1.61 18.46 -6.49
N LYS A 223 2.44 19.18 -7.29
CA LYS A 223 2.26 20.63 -7.53
C LYS A 223 1.16 20.94 -8.55
N LYS A 224 0.97 20.04 -9.52
CA LYS A 224 -0.01 20.19 -10.62
C LYS A 224 -0.65 18.81 -10.88
N PRO A 225 -1.64 18.39 -10.09
CA PRO A 225 -2.39 17.15 -10.33
C PRO A 225 -2.99 17.10 -11.74
N LEU A 226 -3.17 15.90 -12.32
CA LEU A 226 -3.76 15.68 -13.64
C LEU A 226 -5.25 15.95 -13.66
#